data_34fb8c1045e6e16e16f03bd593424b18
#
_entry.id   34fb8c1045e6e16e16f03bd593424b18
#
_cell.length_a   1.000
_cell.length_b   1.000
_cell.length_c   1.000
_cell.angle_alpha   90.00
_cell.angle_beta   90.00
_cell.angle_gamma   90.00
#
_symmetry.space_group_name_H-M   'P 1'
#
loop_
_entity.id
_entity.type
_entity.pdbx_description
1 polymer ?
#
loop_
_entity_poly.entity_id
_entity_poly.type
_entity_poly.pdbx_seq_one_letter_code
_entity_poly.pdbx_strand_id
1 'polypeptide(L)'
;MNKPHEKQKAAFKWDDPLLLDLQLSEEERMVRDTAFQYCQDKLLPRIQDAFRNEKTDPSIFREMGELGLLGPTIPAEYGGSGLNYVCYGLIAREVERVDSGYRSMMSVQSSLVMVPINEFGTEAQKKKYLPKLATGEWIGCFGLTE
;
A
#
# COMPACT_ATOMS: atom_id res chain seq x y z
N MET A 1 6.93 -47.86 -10.19
CA MET A 1 5.70 -47.38 -10.87
C MET A 1 5.22 -46.11 -10.14
N ASN A 2 5.57 -44.94 -10.66
CA ASN A 2 5.09 -43.68 -10.11
C ASN A 2 3.64 -43.48 -10.56
N LYS A 3 2.71 -43.37 -9.60
CA LYS A 3 1.34 -42.95 -9.89
C LYS A 3 1.37 -41.48 -10.41
N PRO A 4 0.67 -41.17 -11.51
CA PRO A 4 0.59 -39.81 -11.98
C PRO A 4 -0.12 -38.97 -10.89
N HIS A 5 0.47 -37.80 -10.54
CA HIS A 5 -0.19 -36.81 -9.72
C HIS A 5 -1.48 -36.39 -10.43
N GLU A 6 -2.63 -36.82 -9.91
CA GLU A 6 -3.92 -36.24 -10.29
C GLU A 6 -3.87 -34.76 -10.00
N LYS A 7 -3.85 -33.95 -11.06
CA LYS A 7 -4.04 -32.49 -10.94
C LYS A 7 -5.44 -32.29 -10.38
N GLN A 8 -5.55 -31.97 -9.09
CA GLN A 8 -6.81 -31.52 -8.52
C GLN A 8 -7.35 -30.37 -9.36
N LYS A 9 -8.53 -30.56 -9.96
CA LYS A 9 -9.21 -29.47 -10.66
C LYS A 9 -9.51 -28.40 -9.66
N ALA A 10 -8.99 -27.18 -9.89
CA ALA A 10 -9.28 -26.04 -9.04
C ALA A 10 -10.81 -25.82 -8.98
N ALA A 11 -11.37 -25.82 -7.79
CA ALA A 11 -12.78 -25.48 -7.58
C ALA A 11 -12.97 -23.97 -7.77
N PHE A 12 -14.08 -23.58 -8.41
CA PHE A 12 -14.43 -22.18 -8.58
C PHE A 12 -14.70 -21.53 -7.20
N LYS A 13 -14.07 -20.39 -6.95
CA LYS A 13 -14.27 -19.60 -5.73
C LYS A 13 -14.82 -18.22 -6.09
N TRP A 14 -15.94 -17.84 -5.49
CA TRP A 14 -16.59 -16.56 -5.76
C TRP A 14 -15.78 -15.35 -5.26
N ASP A 15 -15.09 -15.51 -4.17
CA ASP A 15 -14.23 -14.50 -3.53
C ASP A 15 -12.88 -14.34 -4.24
N ASP A 16 -12.43 -15.36 -4.97
CA ASP A 16 -11.22 -15.34 -5.79
C ASP A 16 -11.43 -16.15 -7.09
N PRO A 17 -12.26 -15.65 -8.04
CA PRO A 17 -12.62 -16.37 -9.26
C PRO A 17 -11.45 -16.58 -10.22
N LEU A 18 -10.42 -15.74 -10.13
CA LEU A 18 -9.21 -15.82 -10.94
C LEU A 18 -8.07 -16.57 -10.23
N LEU A 19 -8.32 -17.06 -9.02
CA LEU A 19 -7.33 -17.74 -8.18
C LEU A 19 -6.04 -16.90 -7.99
N LEU A 20 -6.19 -15.60 -7.80
CA LEU A 20 -5.09 -14.66 -7.60
C LEU A 20 -4.27 -15.03 -6.36
N ASP A 21 -4.94 -15.48 -5.31
CA ASP A 21 -4.27 -15.88 -4.07
C ASP A 21 -3.23 -17.00 -4.28
N LEU A 22 -3.50 -17.91 -5.21
CA LEU A 22 -2.55 -18.97 -5.56
C LEU A 22 -1.35 -18.50 -6.38
N GLN A 23 -1.43 -17.30 -6.97
CA GLN A 23 -0.38 -16.72 -7.80
C GLN A 23 0.57 -15.83 -6.99
N LEU A 24 0.16 -15.43 -5.78
CA LEU A 24 0.96 -14.58 -4.91
C LEU A 24 2.10 -15.37 -4.27
N SER A 25 3.27 -14.75 -4.16
CA SER A 25 4.37 -15.23 -3.35
C SER A 25 4.02 -15.17 -1.84
N GLU A 26 4.85 -15.78 -1.01
CA GLU A 26 4.67 -15.71 0.45
C GLU A 26 4.82 -14.28 0.97
N GLU A 27 5.79 -13.54 0.44
CA GLU A 27 5.99 -12.11 0.78
C GLU A 27 4.78 -11.27 0.40
N GLU A 28 4.24 -11.43 -0.82
CA GLU A 28 3.07 -10.69 -1.29
C GLU A 28 1.83 -10.98 -0.45
N ARG A 29 1.63 -12.23 -0.03
CA ARG A 29 0.55 -12.60 0.90
C ARG A 29 0.74 -11.94 2.27
N MET A 30 1.95 -11.94 2.82
CA MET A 30 2.25 -11.32 4.09
C MET A 30 1.99 -9.80 4.06
N VAL A 31 2.38 -9.14 2.99
CA VAL A 31 2.12 -7.69 2.78
C VAL A 31 0.62 -7.42 2.71
N ARG A 32 -0.12 -8.20 1.91
CA ARG A 32 -1.58 -8.11 1.83
C ARG A 32 -2.23 -8.28 3.20
N ASP A 33 -1.86 -9.32 3.94
CA ASP A 33 -2.48 -9.66 5.22
C ASP A 33 -2.19 -8.57 6.27
N THR A 34 -1.00 -8.01 6.26
CA THR A 34 -0.62 -6.87 7.12
C THR A 34 -1.47 -5.64 6.79
N ALA A 35 -1.59 -5.30 5.51
CA ALA A 35 -2.42 -4.18 5.07
C ALA A 35 -3.91 -4.41 5.42
N PHE A 36 -4.43 -5.60 5.16
CA PHE A 36 -5.80 -5.98 5.52
C PHE A 36 -6.06 -5.80 7.01
N GLN A 37 -5.20 -6.38 7.85
CA GLN A 37 -5.36 -6.30 9.32
C GLN A 37 -5.40 -4.84 9.80
N TYR A 38 -4.45 -4.02 9.36
CA TYR A 38 -4.43 -2.59 9.70
C TYR A 38 -5.69 -1.87 9.23
N CYS A 39 -6.11 -2.10 7.99
CA CYS A 39 -7.29 -1.46 7.42
C CYS A 39 -8.56 -1.81 8.17
N GLN A 40 -8.76 -3.09 8.51
CA GLN A 40 -9.95 -3.52 9.24
C GLN A 40 -9.95 -3.06 10.71
N ASP A 41 -8.80 -3.13 11.39
CA ASP A 41 -8.73 -2.84 12.82
C ASP A 41 -8.61 -1.35 13.14
N LYS A 42 -8.00 -0.58 12.25
CA LYS A 42 -7.66 0.84 12.51
C LYS A 42 -8.40 1.82 11.62
N LEU A 43 -8.52 1.57 10.31
CA LEU A 43 -9.14 2.52 9.41
C LEU A 43 -10.67 2.39 9.37
N LEU A 44 -11.18 1.16 9.24
CA LEU A 44 -12.62 0.92 9.11
C LEU A 44 -13.45 1.49 10.28
N PRO A 45 -13.03 1.39 11.55
CA PRO A 45 -13.79 1.97 12.64
C PRO A 45 -13.87 3.50 12.61
N ARG A 46 -12.93 4.19 11.94
CA ARG A 46 -12.85 5.65 11.89
C ARG A 46 -13.67 6.27 10.77
N ILE A 47 -13.92 5.50 9.68
CA ILE A 47 -14.39 6.10 8.41
C ILE A 47 -15.76 6.76 8.52
N GLN A 48 -16.70 6.16 9.25
CA GLN A 48 -18.05 6.72 9.36
C GLN A 48 -18.06 8.08 10.07
N ASP A 49 -17.27 8.20 11.14
CA ASP A 49 -17.17 9.46 11.88
C ASP A 49 -16.40 10.51 11.08
N ALA A 50 -15.31 10.12 10.43
CA ALA A 50 -14.52 10.96 9.53
C ALA A 50 -15.39 11.53 8.40
N PHE A 51 -16.19 10.69 7.76
CA PHE A 51 -17.10 11.08 6.68
C PHE A 51 -18.19 12.05 7.19
N ARG A 52 -18.85 11.74 8.31
CA ARG A 52 -19.93 12.57 8.86
C ARG A 52 -19.46 13.95 9.30
N ASN A 53 -18.25 14.03 9.81
CA ASN A 53 -17.70 15.29 10.35
C ASN A 53 -16.75 15.99 9.37
N GLU A 54 -16.59 15.48 8.14
CA GLU A 54 -15.69 16.01 7.11
C GLU A 54 -14.27 16.22 7.63
N LYS A 55 -13.75 15.24 8.39
CA LYS A 55 -12.45 15.30 9.04
C LYS A 55 -11.63 14.07 8.73
N THR A 56 -10.34 14.28 8.53
CA THR A 56 -9.34 13.20 8.40
C THR A 56 -8.35 13.29 9.55
N ASP A 57 -8.04 12.16 10.16
CA ASP A 57 -7.02 12.07 11.20
C ASP A 57 -5.61 12.02 10.57
N PRO A 58 -4.77 13.06 10.77
CA PRO A 58 -3.42 13.09 10.20
C PRO A 58 -2.50 11.97 10.72
N SER A 59 -2.83 11.36 11.85
CA SER A 59 -2.03 10.26 12.43
C SER A 59 -1.97 9.03 11.50
N ILE A 60 -2.95 8.89 10.60
CA ILE A 60 -3.02 7.80 9.61
C ILE A 60 -1.75 7.75 8.75
N PHE A 61 -1.16 8.89 8.39
CA PHE A 61 0.10 8.91 7.62
C PHE A 61 1.25 8.24 8.40
N ARG A 62 1.38 8.53 9.68
CA ARG A 62 2.41 7.92 10.52
C ARG A 62 2.16 6.44 10.74
N GLU A 63 0.93 6.06 11.01
CA GLU A 63 0.53 4.67 11.17
C GLU A 63 0.85 3.84 9.91
N MET A 64 0.52 4.37 8.73
CA MET A 64 0.86 3.73 7.46
C MET A 64 2.37 3.70 7.23
N GLY A 65 3.09 4.76 7.60
CA GLY A 65 4.54 4.83 7.50
C GLY A 65 5.25 3.80 8.38
N GLU A 66 4.83 3.65 9.64
CA GLU A 66 5.37 2.66 10.58
C GLU A 66 5.19 1.21 10.10
N LEU A 67 4.13 0.95 9.33
CA LEU A 67 3.85 -0.34 8.73
C LEU A 67 4.51 -0.54 7.35
N GLY A 68 5.26 0.45 6.84
CA GLY A 68 5.88 0.40 5.52
C GLY A 68 4.88 0.44 4.35
N LEU A 69 3.67 0.95 4.57
CA LEU A 69 2.61 1.06 3.56
C LEU A 69 2.75 2.33 2.70
N LEU A 70 3.59 3.29 3.13
CA LEU A 70 3.94 4.48 2.34
C LEU A 70 5.25 4.26 1.59
N GLY A 71 5.24 4.56 0.28
CA GLY A 71 6.39 4.33 -0.58
C GLY A 71 6.88 2.88 -0.63
N PRO A 72 6.00 1.87 -0.73
CA PRO A 72 6.42 0.47 -0.65
C PRO A 72 7.41 0.07 -1.75
N THR A 73 7.39 0.74 -2.91
CA THR A 73 8.31 0.47 -4.03
C THR A 73 9.61 1.29 -3.98
N ILE A 74 9.73 2.21 -3.02
CA ILE A 74 10.94 3.01 -2.85
C ILE A 74 12.04 2.14 -2.23
N PRO A 75 13.31 2.27 -2.70
CA PRO A 75 14.42 1.51 -2.14
C PRO A 75 14.59 1.70 -0.62
N ALA A 76 15.02 0.63 0.05
CA ALA A 76 15.22 0.64 1.50
C ALA A 76 16.27 1.67 1.96
N GLU A 77 17.27 1.96 1.12
CA GLU A 77 18.28 2.99 1.41
C GLU A 77 17.71 4.41 1.57
N TYR A 78 16.51 4.65 1.02
CA TYR A 78 15.77 5.91 1.16
C TYR A 78 14.56 5.79 2.11
N GLY A 79 14.49 4.71 2.88
CA GLY A 79 13.44 4.50 3.89
C GLY A 79 12.17 3.85 3.37
N GLY A 80 12.11 3.44 2.10
CA GLY A 80 11.03 2.64 1.56
C GLY A 80 11.15 1.16 1.92
N SER A 81 10.19 0.35 1.50
CA SER A 81 10.19 -1.10 1.77
C SER A 81 10.86 -1.94 0.67
N GLY A 82 11.18 -1.35 -0.49
CA GLY A 82 11.83 -2.05 -1.62
C GLY A 82 10.99 -3.15 -2.25
N LEU A 83 9.67 -3.11 -2.07
CA LEU A 83 8.73 -4.13 -2.55
C LEU A 83 8.38 -3.94 -4.03
N ASN A 84 7.82 -4.97 -4.63
CA ASN A 84 7.35 -4.93 -6.01
C ASN A 84 5.99 -4.22 -6.16
N TYR A 85 5.58 -3.96 -7.41
CA TYR A 85 4.30 -3.29 -7.70
C TYR A 85 3.07 -4.16 -7.41
N VAL A 86 3.21 -5.49 -7.32
CA VAL A 86 2.12 -6.37 -6.87
C VAL A 86 1.81 -6.08 -5.41
N CYS A 87 2.82 -5.97 -4.55
CA CYS A 87 2.65 -5.56 -3.16
C CYS A 87 1.97 -4.19 -3.04
N TYR A 88 2.40 -3.20 -3.85
CA TYR A 88 1.75 -1.88 -3.89
C TYR A 88 0.26 -1.99 -4.25
N GLY A 89 -0.07 -2.77 -5.27
CA GLY A 89 -1.46 -3.02 -5.69
C GLY A 89 -2.30 -3.70 -4.61
N LEU A 90 -1.72 -4.66 -3.89
CA LEU A 90 -2.38 -5.36 -2.78
C LEU A 90 -2.65 -4.42 -1.61
N ILE A 91 -1.69 -3.58 -1.23
CA ILE A 91 -1.87 -2.53 -0.20
C ILE A 91 -3.00 -1.58 -0.63
N ALA A 92 -2.93 -1.07 -1.86
CA ALA A 92 -3.93 -0.15 -2.40
C ALA A 92 -5.34 -0.75 -2.38
N ARG A 93 -5.47 -2.03 -2.72
CA ARG A 93 -6.74 -2.76 -2.70
C ARG A 93 -7.33 -2.84 -1.29
N GLU A 94 -6.53 -3.14 -0.29
CA GLU A 94 -7.03 -3.26 1.08
C GLU A 94 -7.41 -1.88 1.68
N VAL A 95 -6.67 -0.82 1.34
CA VAL A 95 -7.04 0.55 1.75
C VAL A 95 -8.30 1.02 1.03
N GLU A 96 -8.43 0.77 -0.28
CA GLU A 96 -9.63 1.08 -1.08
C GLU A 96 -10.88 0.37 -0.55
N ARG A 97 -10.74 -0.84 -0.03
CA ARG A 97 -11.81 -1.61 0.60
C ARG A 97 -12.47 -0.88 1.77
N VAL A 98 -11.72 0.00 2.43
CA VAL A 98 -12.23 0.85 3.51
C VAL A 98 -12.78 2.17 2.96
N ASP A 99 -11.95 2.89 2.20
CA ASP A 99 -12.32 4.21 1.69
C ASP A 99 -11.38 4.69 0.57
N SER A 100 -11.98 5.21 -0.52
CA SER A 100 -11.26 5.75 -1.67
C SER A 100 -10.42 6.98 -1.33
N GLY A 101 -10.83 7.80 -0.36
CA GLY A 101 -10.08 8.96 0.09
C GLY A 101 -8.77 8.55 0.78
N TYR A 102 -8.81 7.54 1.64
CA TYR A 102 -7.62 6.99 2.27
C TYR A 102 -6.67 6.35 1.23
N ARG A 103 -7.23 5.63 0.25
CA ARG A 103 -6.43 5.09 -0.84
C ARG A 103 -5.80 6.20 -1.70
N SER A 104 -6.54 7.27 -2.01
CA SER A 104 -6.01 8.42 -2.75
C SER A 104 -4.88 9.10 -1.98
N MET A 105 -5.06 9.32 -0.68
CA MET A 105 -4.04 9.88 0.22
C MET A 105 -2.73 9.05 0.17
N MET A 106 -2.84 7.74 0.34
CA MET A 106 -1.71 6.81 0.25
C MET A 106 -1.04 6.85 -1.14
N SER A 107 -1.85 6.89 -2.22
CA SER A 107 -1.34 6.90 -3.59
C SER A 107 -0.65 8.20 -3.95
N VAL A 108 -1.18 9.35 -3.53
CA VAL A 108 -0.53 10.64 -3.74
C VAL A 108 0.85 10.63 -3.07
N GLN A 109 0.91 10.25 -1.80
CA GLN A 109 2.17 10.15 -1.06
C GLN A 109 3.17 9.22 -1.77
N SER A 110 2.76 7.99 -2.07
CA SER A 110 3.65 6.95 -2.57
C SER A 110 4.00 7.11 -4.04
N SER A 111 2.99 7.26 -4.92
CA SER A 111 3.22 7.24 -6.37
C SER A 111 3.46 8.62 -6.97
N LEU A 112 2.67 9.64 -6.59
CA LEU A 112 2.76 10.95 -7.24
C LEU A 112 3.87 11.82 -6.64
N VAL A 113 4.28 11.56 -5.40
CA VAL A 113 5.32 12.35 -4.72
C VAL A 113 6.62 11.56 -4.61
N MET A 114 6.61 10.39 -3.97
CA MET A 114 7.87 9.68 -3.68
C MET A 114 8.49 9.07 -4.94
N VAL A 115 7.71 8.47 -5.84
CA VAL A 115 8.25 7.87 -7.06
C VAL A 115 8.95 8.91 -7.96
N PRO A 116 8.36 10.07 -8.30
CA PRO A 116 9.07 11.10 -9.07
C PRO A 116 10.35 11.61 -8.39
N ILE A 117 10.35 11.76 -7.07
CA ILE A 117 11.57 12.14 -6.35
C ILE A 117 12.63 11.03 -6.48
N ASN A 118 12.23 9.77 -6.38
CA ASN A 118 13.14 8.64 -6.55
C ASN A 118 13.70 8.54 -7.96
N GLU A 119 12.87 8.74 -8.98
CA GLU A 119 13.30 8.57 -10.38
C GLU A 119 14.11 9.77 -10.91
N PHE A 120 13.71 10.98 -10.55
CA PHE A 120 14.23 12.20 -11.17
C PHE A 120 14.97 13.13 -10.19
N GLY A 121 14.89 12.88 -8.89
CA GLY A 121 15.56 13.67 -7.88
C GLY A 121 17.07 13.44 -7.85
N THR A 122 17.82 14.47 -7.46
CA THR A 122 19.24 14.32 -7.12
C THR A 122 19.40 13.49 -5.84
N GLU A 123 20.58 12.90 -5.64
CA GLU A 123 20.89 12.14 -4.41
C GLU A 123 20.62 12.96 -3.12
N ALA A 124 20.93 14.25 -3.14
CA ALA A 124 20.66 15.14 -2.02
C ALA A 124 19.15 15.29 -1.75
N GLN A 125 18.33 15.36 -2.81
CA GLN A 125 16.88 15.43 -2.71
C GLN A 125 16.29 14.10 -2.21
N LYS A 126 16.71 12.97 -2.77
CA LYS A 126 16.26 11.63 -2.32
C LYS A 126 16.53 11.45 -0.83
N LYS A 127 17.75 11.65 -0.39
CA LYS A 127 18.14 11.51 1.02
C LYS A 127 17.44 12.49 1.96
N LYS A 128 17.08 13.67 1.47
CA LYS A 128 16.38 14.68 2.27
C LYS A 128 14.90 14.40 2.43
N TYR A 129 14.21 14.02 1.34
CA TYR A 129 12.75 13.97 1.29
C TYR A 129 12.18 12.56 1.53
N LEU A 130 12.74 11.55 0.86
CA LEU A 130 12.14 10.22 0.85
C LEU A 130 12.00 9.59 2.24
N PRO A 131 13.00 9.62 3.14
CA PRO A 131 12.85 9.00 4.45
C PRO A 131 11.72 9.62 5.29
N LYS A 132 11.53 10.92 5.21
CA LYS A 132 10.49 11.63 5.96
C LYS A 132 9.09 11.44 5.37
N LEU A 133 9.01 11.28 4.05
CA LEU A 133 7.77 10.93 3.37
C LEU A 133 7.39 9.46 3.65
N ALA A 134 8.36 8.55 3.68
CA ALA A 134 8.12 7.13 3.96
C ALA A 134 7.58 6.89 5.37
N THR A 135 8.07 7.64 6.36
CA THR A 135 7.58 7.56 7.74
C THR A 135 6.27 8.31 7.98
N GLY A 136 5.77 9.07 7.00
CA GLY A 136 4.63 9.94 7.18
C GLY A 136 4.89 11.15 8.08
N GLU A 137 6.15 11.47 8.41
CA GLU A 137 6.52 12.71 9.10
C GLU A 137 6.20 13.93 8.24
N TRP A 138 6.46 13.81 6.93
CA TRP A 138 6.08 14.81 5.94
C TRP A 138 4.98 14.26 5.02
N ILE A 139 4.06 15.14 4.70
CA ILE A 139 2.98 14.87 3.77
C ILE A 139 3.27 15.60 2.47
N GLY A 140 3.33 14.85 1.39
CA GLY A 140 3.52 15.39 0.05
C GLY A 140 2.20 15.69 -0.65
N CYS A 141 2.24 16.61 -1.59
CA CYS A 141 1.13 16.87 -2.49
C CYS A 141 1.64 17.03 -3.93
N PHE A 142 0.75 16.87 -4.88
CA PHE A 142 1.04 17.02 -6.30
C PHE A 142 0.17 18.11 -6.90
N GLY A 143 0.78 19.26 -7.20
CA GLY A 143 0.12 20.38 -7.87
C GLY A 143 0.03 20.14 -9.36
N LEU A 144 -1.05 19.52 -9.83
CA LEU A 144 -1.19 19.11 -11.22
C LEU A 144 -1.94 20.12 -12.06
N THR A 145 -3.19 20.33 -11.74
CA THR A 145 -4.12 21.22 -12.46
C THR A 145 -5.08 21.90 -11.50
N GLU A 146 -5.43 23.09 -11.78
CA GLU A 146 -6.52 23.83 -11.12
C GLU A 146 -7.73 23.97 -12.06
#